data_28fd3c8c5ad7be359819f2d1976c10a7
#
_entry.id   28fd3c8c5ad7be359819f2d1976c10a7
#
_cell.length_a   1.000
_cell.length_b   1.000
_cell.length_c   1.000
_cell.angle_alpha   90.00
_cell.angle_beta   90.00
_cell.angle_gamma   90.00
#
_symmetry.space_group_name_H-M   'P 1'
#
loop_
_entity.id
_entity.type
_entity.pdbx_description
1 polymer ?
#
loop_
_entity_poly.entity_id
_entity_poly.type
_entity_poly.pdbx_seq_one_letter_code
_entity_poly.pdbx_strand_id
1 'polypeptide(L)'
;MKIYRIYHKVDGFKAIKTKGTALESCMLENGNNATFGLFKNQQFQWSDSAGEKVCDFPFIDGNITVFSEKVFSAIRSMITSCAVNTNIVVEGTQYEIIEANKISNVLNIEQSVIKRFKDGRIMNIKKYVFKQNASYPAMFRIEEFPIFTFVIGEVLNKIKESNGIEGLDFQLCEVL
;
A
#
# COMPACT_ATOMS: atom_id res chain seq x y z
N MET A 1 -6.51 12.86 15.57
CA MET A 1 -6.34 12.31 14.18
C MET A 1 -6.41 10.80 14.24
N LYS A 2 -6.96 10.13 13.23
CA LYS A 2 -6.98 8.66 13.14
C LYS A 2 -6.04 8.23 12.02
N ILE A 3 -5.24 7.19 12.25
CA ILE A 3 -4.34 6.57 11.27
C ILE A 3 -4.77 5.14 11.05
N TYR A 4 -4.82 4.72 9.80
CA TYR A 4 -5.19 3.36 9.42
C TYR A 4 -4.08 2.73 8.57
N ARG A 5 -3.71 1.50 8.91
CA ARG A 5 -3.00 0.63 7.99
C ARG A 5 -3.99 0.09 6.97
N ILE A 6 -3.67 0.19 5.69
CA ILE A 6 -4.47 -0.41 4.63
C ILE A 6 -3.75 -1.64 4.08
N TYR A 7 -4.51 -2.65 3.68
CA TYR A 7 -3.99 -3.87 3.09
C TYR A 7 -5.03 -4.58 2.22
N HIS A 8 -4.56 -5.48 1.38
CA HIS A 8 -5.42 -6.21 0.45
C HIS A 8 -6.22 -7.29 1.17
N LYS A 9 -7.49 -7.39 0.81
CA LYS A 9 -8.33 -8.53 1.14
C LYS A 9 -8.17 -9.56 0.03
N VAL A 10 -7.46 -10.64 0.32
CA VAL A 10 -7.06 -11.63 -0.70
C VAL A 10 -8.20 -12.60 -1.02
N ASP A 11 -9.01 -12.96 -0.02
CA ASP A 11 -10.03 -13.99 -0.15
C ASP A 11 -11.13 -13.60 -1.15
N GLY A 12 -11.26 -14.40 -2.21
CA GLY A 12 -12.30 -14.25 -3.22
C GLY A 12 -12.04 -13.21 -4.31
N PHE A 13 -10.94 -12.45 -4.22
CA PHE A 13 -10.58 -11.43 -5.22
C PHE A 13 -9.43 -11.88 -6.10
N LYS A 14 -9.45 -11.41 -7.36
CA LYS A 14 -8.35 -11.60 -8.31
C LYS A 14 -7.11 -10.81 -7.87
N ALA A 15 -5.94 -11.41 -8.06
CA ALA A 15 -4.65 -10.75 -7.92
C ALA A 15 -4.10 -10.35 -9.29
N ILE A 16 -3.29 -9.30 -9.32
CA ILE A 16 -2.56 -8.87 -10.51
C ILE A 16 -1.20 -9.56 -10.53
N LYS A 17 -0.80 -10.07 -11.70
CA LYS A 17 0.56 -10.58 -11.96
C LYS A 17 1.13 -9.92 -13.22
N THR A 18 2.45 -9.85 -13.32
CA THR A 18 3.13 -9.44 -14.55
C THR A 18 3.19 -10.59 -15.54
N LYS A 19 3.12 -10.27 -16.84
CA LYS A 19 3.45 -11.21 -17.92
C LYS A 19 4.98 -11.19 -18.11
N GLY A 20 5.67 -12.20 -17.63
CA GLY A 20 7.13 -12.31 -17.76
C GLY A 20 7.86 -12.51 -16.43
N THR A 21 9.18 -12.34 -16.44
CA THR A 21 10.06 -12.58 -15.29
C THR A 21 9.67 -11.79 -14.05
N ALA A 22 9.70 -12.49 -12.96
CA ALA A 22 9.20 -12.11 -11.65
C ALA A 22 9.57 -10.69 -11.20
N LEU A 23 8.57 -9.95 -10.78
CA LEU A 23 8.69 -8.75 -9.96
C LEU A 23 9.58 -8.97 -8.72
N GLU A 24 9.62 -10.21 -8.20
CA GLU A 24 10.38 -10.58 -7.01
C GLU A 24 11.86 -10.22 -7.06
N SER A 25 12.53 -10.48 -8.18
CA SER A 25 13.96 -10.15 -8.31
C SER A 25 14.25 -8.66 -8.38
N CYS A 26 13.32 -7.88 -8.90
CA CYS A 26 13.47 -6.43 -9.05
C CYS A 26 13.19 -5.64 -7.77
N MET A 27 12.34 -6.15 -6.90
CA MET A 27 11.98 -5.48 -5.64
C MET A 27 13.03 -5.65 -4.55
N LEU A 28 13.81 -6.73 -4.60
CA LEU A 28 14.86 -7.02 -3.63
C LEU A 28 16.15 -6.22 -3.88
N GLU A 29 16.42 -5.85 -5.13
CA GLU A 29 17.71 -5.26 -5.51
C GLU A 29 17.73 -3.72 -5.45
N ASN A 30 16.58 -3.06 -5.56
CA ASN A 30 16.53 -1.62 -5.72
C ASN A 30 15.68 -0.95 -4.63
N GLY A 31 16.33 -0.41 -3.62
CA GLY A 31 15.63 0.42 -2.61
C GLY A 31 14.82 1.55 -3.28
N ASN A 32 13.55 1.56 -2.95
CA ASN A 32 12.55 2.63 -2.91
C ASN A 32 12.25 3.58 -4.09
N ASN A 33 13.14 3.87 -5.02
CA ASN A 33 12.86 4.76 -6.16
C ASN A 33 12.93 4.06 -7.51
N ALA A 34 13.39 2.83 -7.55
CA ALA A 34 13.54 2.07 -8.79
C ALA A 34 12.26 1.32 -9.19
N THR A 35 11.33 1.11 -8.25
CA THR A 35 10.12 0.30 -8.45
C THR A 35 9.24 0.85 -9.57
N PHE A 36 9.10 2.18 -9.69
CA PHE A 36 8.24 2.79 -10.72
C PHE A 36 8.78 2.66 -12.14
N GLY A 37 10.09 2.69 -12.34
CA GLY A 37 10.72 2.45 -13.64
C GLY A 37 10.44 1.05 -14.18
N LEU A 38 10.28 0.09 -13.29
CA LEU A 38 10.04 -1.31 -13.62
C LEU A 38 8.63 -1.57 -14.16
N PHE A 39 7.64 -0.79 -13.72
CA PHE A 39 6.26 -1.00 -14.14
C PHE A 39 5.92 -0.39 -15.50
N LYS A 40 6.65 0.64 -15.95
CA LYS A 40 6.35 1.37 -17.20
C LYS A 40 6.29 0.51 -18.47
N ASN A 41 7.01 -0.60 -18.49
CA ASN A 41 7.10 -1.47 -19.68
C ASN A 41 6.57 -2.88 -19.41
N GLN A 42 5.90 -3.11 -18.28
CA GLN A 42 5.36 -4.42 -17.94
C GLN A 42 3.94 -4.57 -18.47
N GLN A 43 3.63 -5.78 -18.92
CA GLN A 43 2.26 -6.18 -19.20
C GLN A 43 1.67 -6.86 -17.97
N PHE A 44 0.45 -6.50 -17.64
CA PHE A 44 -0.27 -7.03 -16.48
C PHE A 44 -1.44 -7.90 -16.92
N GLN A 45 -1.74 -8.90 -16.11
CA GLN A 45 -2.88 -9.77 -16.28
C GLN A 45 -3.40 -10.23 -14.92
N TRP A 46 -4.62 -10.74 -14.88
CA TRP A 46 -5.14 -11.39 -13.69
C TRP A 46 -4.42 -12.72 -13.42
N SER A 47 -4.24 -13.04 -12.15
CA SER A 47 -3.71 -14.33 -11.73
C SER A 47 -4.83 -15.36 -11.71
N ASP A 48 -4.60 -16.53 -12.30
CA ASP A 48 -5.55 -17.65 -12.33
C ASP A 48 -5.64 -18.37 -10.98
N SER A 49 -4.65 -18.16 -10.08
CA SER A 49 -4.58 -18.80 -8.75
C SER A 49 -5.28 -18.02 -7.64
N ALA A 50 -5.78 -16.82 -7.94
CA ALA A 50 -6.51 -15.98 -7.01
C ALA A 50 -8.02 -16.13 -7.19
N GLY A 51 -8.82 -15.48 -6.36
CA GLY A 51 -10.28 -15.49 -6.44
C GLY A 51 -10.84 -15.02 -7.80
N GLU A 52 -12.14 -15.12 -7.96
CA GLU A 52 -12.81 -14.87 -9.24
C GLU A 52 -13.22 -13.39 -9.44
N LYS A 53 -13.34 -12.62 -8.35
CA LYS A 53 -13.92 -11.28 -8.36
C LYS A 53 -12.87 -10.21 -8.58
N VAL A 54 -13.06 -9.35 -9.56
CA VAL A 54 -12.30 -8.10 -9.74
C VAL A 54 -12.69 -7.10 -8.66
N CYS A 55 -11.74 -6.31 -8.17
CA CYS A 55 -11.98 -5.35 -7.10
C CYS A 55 -11.23 -4.02 -7.31
N ASP A 56 -11.58 -3.03 -6.49
CA ASP A 56 -10.97 -1.71 -6.52
C ASP A 56 -9.57 -1.65 -5.88
N PHE A 57 -9.22 -2.64 -5.08
CA PHE A 57 -7.93 -2.74 -4.39
C PHE A 57 -7.30 -4.13 -4.57
N PRO A 58 -6.92 -4.49 -5.81
CA PRO A 58 -6.38 -5.81 -6.10
C PRO A 58 -5.01 -6.02 -5.46
N PHE A 59 -4.74 -7.25 -5.05
CA PHE A 59 -3.43 -7.66 -4.62
C PHE A 59 -2.46 -7.70 -5.81
N ILE A 60 -1.24 -7.24 -5.59
CA ILE A 60 -0.09 -7.46 -6.45
C ILE A 60 1.09 -7.86 -5.55
N ASP A 61 1.99 -8.69 -6.04
CA ASP A 61 3.13 -9.15 -5.26
C ASP A 61 3.93 -8.00 -4.64
N GLY A 62 4.44 -8.19 -3.43
CA GLY A 62 5.30 -7.23 -2.73
C GLY A 62 4.60 -6.15 -1.91
N ASN A 63 3.32 -6.34 -1.55
CA ASN A 63 2.54 -5.36 -0.77
C ASN A 63 2.46 -3.96 -1.42
N ILE A 64 2.42 -3.94 -2.73
CA ILE A 64 2.28 -2.71 -3.51
C ILE A 64 0.83 -2.24 -3.40
N THR A 65 0.65 -0.96 -3.11
CA THR A 65 -0.68 -0.34 -3.07
C THR A 65 -1.18 -0.10 -4.50
N VAL A 66 -2.33 -0.68 -4.84
CA VAL A 66 -2.97 -0.51 -6.14
C VAL A 66 -4.41 -0.07 -5.92
N PHE A 67 -4.85 0.94 -6.65
CA PHE A 67 -6.25 1.38 -6.65
C PHE A 67 -6.83 1.34 -8.06
N SER A 68 -8.12 1.04 -8.19
CA SER A 68 -8.86 1.34 -9.42
C SER A 68 -8.83 2.85 -9.70
N GLU A 69 -8.93 3.23 -10.97
CA GLU A 69 -9.00 4.65 -11.37
C GLU A 69 -10.09 5.42 -10.62
N LYS A 70 -11.23 4.77 -10.36
CA LYS A 70 -12.34 5.34 -9.58
C LYS A 70 -11.91 5.77 -8.17
N VAL A 71 -11.22 4.89 -7.44
CA VAL A 71 -10.74 5.18 -6.09
C VAL A 71 -9.62 6.20 -6.12
N PHE A 72 -8.66 6.03 -7.03
CA PHE A 72 -7.55 6.96 -7.17
C PHE A 72 -8.02 8.38 -7.46
N SER A 73 -8.96 8.56 -8.39
CA SER A 73 -9.52 9.87 -8.70
C SER A 73 -10.16 10.56 -7.50
N ALA A 74 -10.81 9.79 -6.61
CA ALA A 74 -11.42 10.34 -5.39
C ALA A 74 -10.42 10.88 -4.38
N ILE A 75 -9.20 10.31 -4.31
CA ILE A 75 -8.18 10.66 -3.33
C ILE A 75 -6.97 11.41 -3.91
N ARG A 76 -6.88 11.54 -5.22
CA ARG A 76 -5.72 12.07 -5.95
C ARG A 76 -5.23 13.40 -5.38
N SER A 77 -6.13 14.36 -5.21
CA SER A 77 -5.77 15.69 -4.69
C SER A 77 -5.18 15.66 -3.28
N MET A 78 -5.55 14.68 -2.48
CA MET A 78 -5.07 14.53 -1.10
C MET A 78 -3.67 13.92 -1.04
N ILE A 79 -3.32 13.04 -1.98
CA ILE A 79 -2.08 12.25 -1.92
C ILE A 79 -0.97 12.75 -2.85
N THR A 80 -1.25 13.67 -3.78
CA THR A 80 -0.29 14.16 -4.78
C THR A 80 1.01 14.70 -4.18
N SER A 81 0.97 15.29 -2.98
CA SER A 81 2.17 15.81 -2.30
C SER A 81 2.97 14.76 -1.54
N CYS A 82 2.43 13.57 -1.35
CA CYS A 82 3.03 12.55 -0.48
C CYS A 82 3.12 11.15 -1.11
N ALA A 83 2.72 11.02 -2.34
CA ALA A 83 2.83 9.77 -3.09
C ALA A 83 3.08 10.04 -4.57
N VAL A 84 3.72 9.09 -5.23
CA VAL A 84 3.83 9.03 -6.69
C VAL A 84 2.97 7.88 -7.20
N ASN A 85 2.49 7.99 -8.45
CA ASN A 85 1.64 6.97 -9.04
C ASN A 85 2.10 6.60 -10.44
N THR A 86 1.76 5.40 -10.86
CA THR A 86 1.96 4.88 -12.21
C THR A 86 0.70 4.17 -12.67
N ASN A 87 0.18 4.61 -13.82
CA ASN A 87 -0.97 3.95 -14.45
C ASN A 87 -0.56 2.59 -15.02
N ILE A 88 -1.38 1.60 -14.80
CA ILE A 88 -1.28 0.27 -15.40
C ILE A 88 -2.62 -0.15 -15.99
N VAL A 89 -2.58 -1.01 -17.00
CA VAL A 89 -3.78 -1.61 -17.60
C VAL A 89 -3.75 -3.11 -17.40
N VAL A 90 -4.81 -3.64 -16.79
CA VAL A 90 -4.99 -5.07 -16.56
C VAL A 90 -6.21 -5.53 -17.35
N GLU A 91 -5.97 -6.21 -18.47
CA GLU A 91 -7.03 -6.72 -19.35
C GLU A 91 -8.10 -5.66 -19.72
N GLY A 92 -7.65 -4.45 -20.05
CA GLY A 92 -8.51 -3.34 -20.45
C GLY A 92 -9.04 -2.45 -19.32
N THR A 93 -8.82 -2.83 -18.06
CA THR A 93 -9.19 -2.01 -16.89
C THR A 93 -8.00 -1.22 -16.38
N GLN A 94 -8.20 0.07 -16.08
CA GLN A 94 -7.16 0.96 -15.56
C GLN A 94 -7.05 0.90 -14.04
N TYR A 95 -5.81 0.82 -13.58
CA TYR A 95 -5.42 0.88 -12.17
C TYR A 95 -4.23 1.80 -11.99
N GLU A 96 -4.08 2.32 -10.77
CA GLU A 96 -2.94 3.12 -10.35
C GLU A 96 -2.14 2.40 -9.27
N ILE A 97 -0.87 2.15 -9.56
CA ILE A 97 0.09 1.73 -8.55
C ILE A 97 0.54 2.98 -7.80
N ILE A 98 0.45 2.94 -6.48
CA ILE A 98 0.78 4.07 -5.61
C ILE A 98 1.99 3.73 -4.75
N GLU A 99 2.99 4.60 -4.79
CA GLU A 99 4.10 4.56 -3.84
C GLU A 99 4.05 5.78 -2.93
N ALA A 100 3.63 5.56 -1.69
CA ALA A 100 3.64 6.58 -0.67
C ALA A 100 5.07 6.87 -0.19
N ASN A 101 5.36 8.13 0.10
CA ASN A 101 6.64 8.55 0.68
C ASN A 101 6.86 7.88 2.02
N LYS A 102 8.13 7.62 2.35
CA LYS A 102 8.53 7.17 3.67
C LYS A 102 8.69 8.36 4.59
N ILE A 103 8.23 8.18 5.81
CA ILE A 103 8.48 9.14 6.90
C ILE A 103 9.17 8.43 8.07
N SER A 104 10.08 9.13 8.71
CA SER A 104 10.84 8.62 9.85
C SER A 104 10.34 9.20 11.16
N ASN A 105 10.73 8.56 12.24
CA ASN A 105 10.56 9.05 13.60
C ASN A 105 9.10 9.30 14.04
N VAL A 106 8.15 8.65 13.40
CA VAL A 106 6.70 8.76 13.71
C VAL A 106 6.17 7.59 14.52
N LEU A 107 6.85 6.44 14.47
CA LEU A 107 6.49 5.26 15.24
C LEU A 107 6.97 5.41 16.70
N ASN A 108 6.09 5.15 17.66
CA ASN A 108 6.47 4.99 19.06
C ASN A 108 6.96 3.56 19.27
N ILE A 109 8.28 3.36 19.17
CA ILE A 109 8.93 2.04 19.23
C ILE A 109 8.69 1.35 20.58
N GLU A 110 8.68 2.12 21.66
CA GLU A 110 8.55 1.60 23.04
C GLU A 110 7.15 1.03 23.30
N GLN A 111 6.13 1.63 22.73
CA GLN A 111 4.73 1.21 22.91
C GLN A 111 4.21 0.31 21.78
N SER A 112 4.94 0.22 20.67
CA SER A 112 4.63 -0.71 19.60
C SER A 112 5.04 -2.14 19.91
N VAL A 113 4.30 -3.13 19.41
CA VAL A 113 4.66 -4.54 19.60
C VAL A 113 5.46 -5.02 18.39
N ILE A 114 6.78 -5.01 18.54
CA ILE A 114 7.73 -5.29 17.47
C ILE A 114 8.40 -6.65 17.70
N LYS A 115 8.32 -7.54 16.72
CA LYS A 115 9.09 -8.78 16.67
C LYS A 115 10.37 -8.54 15.87
N ARG A 116 11.52 -8.93 16.41
CA ARG A 116 12.83 -8.76 15.77
C ARG A 116 13.49 -10.09 15.46
N PHE A 117 14.35 -10.09 14.46
CA PHE A 117 15.31 -11.15 14.23
C PHE A 117 16.43 -11.13 15.30
N LYS A 118 17.26 -12.19 15.33
CA LYS A 118 18.40 -12.27 16.26
C LYS A 118 19.43 -11.16 16.06
N ASP A 119 19.53 -10.63 14.84
CA ASP A 119 20.43 -9.53 14.45
C ASP A 119 19.85 -8.12 14.71
N GLY A 120 18.66 -8.03 15.35
CA GLY A 120 18.00 -6.78 15.71
C GLY A 120 17.09 -6.19 14.63
N ARG A 121 17.14 -6.66 13.39
CA ARG A 121 16.22 -6.19 12.33
C ARG A 121 14.78 -6.48 12.69
N ILE A 122 13.86 -5.62 12.27
CA ILE A 122 12.43 -5.82 12.47
C ILE A 122 11.97 -6.96 11.56
N MET A 123 11.39 -7.99 12.18
CA MET A 123 10.75 -9.10 11.48
C MET A 123 9.30 -8.76 11.14
N ASN A 124 8.58 -8.18 12.12
CA ASN A 124 7.17 -7.79 11.99
C ASN A 124 6.78 -6.80 13.08
N ILE A 125 5.79 -5.98 12.82
CA ILE A 125 5.14 -5.11 13.81
C ILE A 125 3.70 -5.59 13.97
N LYS A 126 3.39 -6.15 15.12
CA LYS A 126 2.05 -6.68 15.45
C LYS A 126 1.06 -5.58 15.83
N LYS A 127 1.56 -4.54 16.51
CA LYS A 127 0.77 -3.38 16.93
C LYS A 127 1.56 -2.12 16.62
N TYR A 128 0.95 -1.25 15.83
CA TYR A 128 1.50 0.07 15.51
C TYR A 128 0.95 1.09 16.49
N VAL A 129 1.85 1.81 17.14
CA VAL A 129 1.53 2.97 17.98
C VAL A 129 2.29 4.17 17.41
N PHE A 130 1.57 5.18 16.98
CA PHE A 130 2.12 6.39 16.40
C PHE A 130 2.24 7.52 17.45
N LYS A 131 3.19 8.42 17.27
CA LYS A 131 3.41 9.57 18.16
C LYS A 131 2.34 10.63 17.93
N GLN A 132 1.66 11.10 18.98
CA GLN A 132 0.60 12.10 18.87
C GLN A 132 1.08 13.45 18.29
N ASN A 133 2.30 13.85 18.63
CA ASN A 133 2.87 15.16 18.27
C ASN A 133 3.62 15.16 16.92
N ALA A 134 3.51 14.09 16.13
CA ALA A 134 4.12 14.02 14.81
C ALA A 134 3.19 14.58 13.72
N SER A 135 3.77 15.06 12.63
CA SER A 135 3.02 15.46 11.44
C SER A 135 2.89 14.26 10.50
N TYR A 136 1.69 14.04 9.99
CA TYR A 136 1.38 12.92 9.12
C TYR A 136 0.83 13.40 7.78
N PRO A 137 1.45 13.01 6.65
CA PRO A 137 0.85 13.23 5.35
C PRO A 137 -0.39 12.36 5.15
N ALA A 138 -1.17 12.67 4.14
CA ALA A 138 -2.42 11.97 3.83
C ALA A 138 -2.23 10.45 3.63
N MET A 139 -1.10 10.08 3.02
CA MET A 139 -0.69 8.69 2.81
C MET A 139 0.82 8.58 3.03
N PHE A 140 1.28 7.52 3.69
CA PHE A 140 2.70 7.34 4.00
C PHE A 140 3.09 5.89 4.26
N ARG A 141 4.39 5.64 4.23
CA ARG A 141 5.05 4.44 4.78
C ARG A 141 6.00 4.88 5.89
N ILE A 142 6.38 3.96 6.77
CA ILE A 142 7.37 4.24 7.81
C ILE A 142 8.73 3.67 7.43
N GLU A 143 9.81 4.38 7.74
CA GLU A 143 11.17 3.93 7.41
C GLU A 143 11.56 2.65 8.16
N GLU A 144 11.10 2.50 9.39
CA GLU A 144 11.43 1.37 10.24
C GLU A 144 10.91 0.04 9.69
N PHE A 145 9.79 0.06 8.95
CA PHE A 145 9.19 -1.12 8.34
C PHE A 145 8.31 -0.73 7.14
N PRO A 146 8.90 -0.46 5.97
CA PRO A 146 8.23 0.21 4.85
C PRO A 146 7.34 -0.69 3.99
N ILE A 147 6.94 -1.84 4.50
CA ILE A 147 6.12 -2.82 3.76
C ILE A 147 4.66 -2.40 3.66
N PHE A 148 4.15 -1.63 4.62
CA PHE A 148 2.74 -1.28 4.67
C PHE A 148 2.51 0.20 4.40
N THR A 149 1.37 0.47 3.76
CA THR A 149 0.87 1.83 3.53
C THR A 149 -0.12 2.21 4.64
N PHE A 150 0.03 3.43 5.10
CA PHE A 150 -0.84 4.05 6.09
C PHE A 150 -1.55 5.25 5.48
N VAL A 151 -2.78 5.49 5.92
CA VAL A 151 -3.58 6.66 5.52
C VAL A 151 -4.20 7.31 6.74
N ILE A 152 -4.40 8.63 6.68
CA ILE A 152 -5.22 9.34 7.67
C ILE A 152 -6.71 9.06 7.45
N GLY A 153 -7.52 9.27 8.51
CA GLY A 153 -8.95 8.97 8.48
C GLY A 153 -9.72 9.64 7.36
N GLU A 154 -9.32 10.85 6.97
CA GLU A 154 -9.94 11.61 5.87
C GLU A 154 -9.79 10.89 4.53
N VAL A 155 -8.62 10.34 4.23
CA VAL A 155 -8.38 9.57 2.99
C VAL A 155 -9.24 8.30 2.99
N LEU A 156 -9.26 7.56 4.12
CA LEU A 156 -10.09 6.35 4.21
C LEU A 156 -11.58 6.66 4.03
N ASN A 157 -12.06 7.77 4.58
CA ASN A 157 -13.44 8.20 4.39
C ASN A 157 -13.74 8.50 2.91
N LYS A 158 -12.82 9.19 2.21
CA LYS A 158 -12.97 9.45 0.77
C LYS A 158 -13.01 8.16 -0.06
N ILE A 159 -12.17 7.18 0.26
CA ILE A 159 -12.21 5.85 -0.37
C ILE A 159 -13.58 5.20 -0.16
N LYS A 160 -14.12 5.24 1.06
CA LYS A 160 -15.44 4.69 1.38
C LYS A 160 -16.58 5.41 0.62
N GLU A 161 -16.53 6.74 0.57
CA GLU A 161 -17.51 7.56 -0.14
C GLU A 161 -17.54 7.28 -1.66
N SER A 162 -16.41 6.87 -2.24
CA SER A 162 -16.35 6.49 -3.65
C SER A 162 -17.01 5.14 -3.97
N ASN A 163 -17.59 4.44 -2.98
CA ASN A 163 -18.06 3.07 -3.09
C ASN A 163 -16.98 2.09 -3.61
N GLY A 164 -15.70 2.40 -3.36
CA GLY A 164 -14.54 1.69 -3.87
C GLY A 164 -13.73 1.01 -2.77
N ILE A 165 -14.37 0.20 -1.92
CA ILE A 165 -13.67 -0.54 -0.84
C ILE A 165 -13.57 -2.04 -1.12
N GLU A 166 -13.98 -2.49 -2.29
CA GLU A 166 -13.87 -3.91 -2.61
C GLU A 166 -12.40 -4.33 -2.72
N GLY A 167 -12.03 -5.37 -1.99
CA GLY A 167 -10.66 -5.84 -1.89
C GLY A 167 -9.78 -5.07 -0.90
N LEU A 168 -10.30 -4.01 -0.27
CA LEU A 168 -9.60 -3.25 0.77
C LEU A 168 -9.99 -3.75 2.16
N ASP A 169 -8.98 -4.00 2.97
CA ASP A 169 -9.13 -4.13 4.43
C ASP A 169 -8.30 -3.07 5.13
N PHE A 170 -8.66 -2.74 6.37
CA PHE A 170 -7.97 -1.68 7.11
C PHE A 170 -8.01 -1.91 8.61
N GLN A 171 -6.95 -1.49 9.28
CA GLN A 171 -6.79 -1.59 10.74
C GLN A 171 -6.51 -0.21 11.32
N LEU A 172 -7.29 0.19 12.32
CA LEU A 172 -7.02 1.40 13.09
C LEU A 172 -5.73 1.21 13.91
N CYS A 173 -4.84 2.18 13.82
CA CYS A 173 -3.62 2.26 14.61
C CYS A 173 -3.82 3.19 15.82
N GLU A 174 -3.13 2.91 16.91
CA GLU A 174 -3.12 3.81 18.07
C GLU A 174 -2.25 5.04 17.79
N VAL A 175 -2.63 6.17 18.38
CA VAL A 175 -1.88 7.44 18.35
C VAL A 175 -1.79 7.95 19.79
N LEU A 176 -0.59 7.96 20.36
CA LEU A 176 -0.28 8.31 21.76
C LEU A 176 0.87 9.30 21.87
#